data_5cef7d2240df38a64f9cbc6116033594
#
_entry.id   5cef7d2240df38a64f9cbc6116033594
#
_cell.length_a   1.000
_cell.length_b   1.000
_cell.length_c   1.000
_cell.angle_alpha   90.00
_cell.angle_beta   90.00
_cell.angle_gamma   90.00
#
_symmetry.space_group_name_H-M   'P 1'
#
loop_
_entity.id
_entity.type
_entity.pdbx_description
1 polymer ?
#
loop_
_entity_poly.entity_id
_entity_poly.type
_entity_poly.pdbx_seq_one_letter_code
_entity_poly.pdbx_strand_id
1 'polypeptide(L)'
;MYFRKTLHAQQENVDQGTLQITVRSEADNRPVENALVRISYTGDPNSVIEEVRTDSSGNTPVLQLKTPPLEYSLNATEEAQPYAEYSMQIEAEDFHSEEIAGTEVLPAILAKQPVLLNPRQSSVADSRVVIPPHTLFYEYPPKIQESEIKPVNETGEIVLSKVVIPEYIVVHDGPVGDNSASNYYVRYRDYIKNVASSEIYATWPDDTIRANVLAIMSFTLNRVYTEWYRNKGKDYTITSSTAYDHKWIRGRNIFNTIDRIVDELFENYLSRPNVRQPILTQYCDGERVQCRDRGWMTQWGSKRLGDQGYSPIEILRYFYGSDMYINVAEEISGIPSSWPGYDLDIGASGSFPARKRSRTIYPAASRRER
;
A
#
# COMPACT_ATOMS: atom_id res chain seq x y z
N MET A 1 -2.84 7.41 27.69
CA MET A 1 -1.95 8.51 27.32
C MET A 1 -0.53 7.94 27.27
N TYR A 2 -0.11 7.39 26.13
CA TYR A 2 1.20 6.76 25.97
C TYR A 2 2.17 7.82 25.45
N PHE A 3 3.17 8.13 26.24
CA PHE A 3 4.28 8.98 25.83
C PHE A 3 5.07 8.25 24.74
N ARG A 4 5.03 8.75 23.50
CA ARG A 4 5.99 8.39 22.47
C ARG A 4 7.39 8.76 22.99
N LYS A 5 8.25 7.77 23.19
CA LYS A 5 9.69 8.01 23.22
C LYS A 5 10.13 8.29 21.80
N THR A 6 10.03 9.53 21.38
CA THR A 6 10.70 10.01 20.16
C THR A 6 12.20 9.97 20.47
N LEU A 7 12.90 9.04 19.85
CA LEU A 7 14.35 9.02 19.88
C LEU A 7 14.86 10.25 19.11
N HIS A 8 15.24 11.28 19.84
CA HIS A 8 16.10 12.31 19.28
C HIS A 8 17.39 11.62 18.83
N ALA A 9 17.76 11.79 17.56
CA ALA A 9 19.01 11.32 16.98
C ALA A 9 20.21 12.06 17.58
N GLN A 10 20.48 11.87 18.87
CA GLN A 10 21.65 12.40 19.59
C GLN A 10 22.61 11.28 20.02
N GLN A 11 22.48 10.06 19.50
CA GLN A 11 23.38 8.97 19.82
C GLN A 11 24.43 8.73 18.73
N GLU A 12 25.62 8.29 19.16
CA GLU A 12 26.86 8.18 18.40
C GLU A 12 26.86 7.18 17.22
N ASN A 13 25.77 6.39 17.03
CA ASN A 13 25.59 5.45 15.92
C ASN A 13 24.33 5.81 15.15
N VAL A 14 24.46 6.70 14.18
CA VAL A 14 23.37 7.14 13.32
C VAL A 14 23.72 6.73 11.89
N ASP A 15 22.85 5.96 11.27
CA ASP A 15 22.92 5.67 9.85
C ASP A 15 22.27 6.78 9.01
N GLN A 16 22.32 6.63 7.70
CA GLN A 16 21.72 7.57 6.76
C GLN A 16 20.83 6.83 5.77
N GLY A 17 19.69 7.41 5.51
CA GLY A 17 18.82 7.07 4.40
C GLY A 17 18.67 8.25 3.46
N THR A 18 17.94 8.08 2.39
CA THR A 18 17.71 9.15 1.42
C THR A 18 16.22 9.39 1.20
N LEU A 19 15.85 10.63 0.88
CA LEU A 19 14.48 11.04 0.60
C LEU A 19 14.45 11.86 -0.68
N GLN A 20 13.49 11.57 -1.55
CA GLN A 20 13.13 12.40 -2.69
C GLN A 20 11.62 12.68 -2.67
N ILE A 21 11.23 13.93 -2.84
CA ILE A 21 9.84 14.34 -2.88
C ILE A 21 9.48 14.65 -4.34
N THR A 22 8.32 14.16 -4.78
CA THR A 22 7.76 14.44 -6.11
C THR A 22 6.45 15.17 -5.94
N VAL A 23 6.37 16.41 -6.39
CA VAL A 23 5.19 17.27 -6.26
C VAL A 23 4.46 17.37 -7.59
N ARG A 24 3.16 17.06 -7.59
CA ARG A 24 2.29 17.13 -8.75
C ARG A 24 0.98 17.86 -8.42
N SER A 25 0.35 18.39 -9.42
CA SER A 25 -1.01 18.94 -9.33
C SER A 25 -2.03 17.79 -9.22
N GLU A 26 -2.94 17.85 -8.25
CA GLU A 26 -4.01 16.84 -8.11
C GLU A 26 -5.02 16.92 -9.26
N ALA A 27 -5.20 18.09 -9.87
CA ALA A 27 -6.19 18.29 -10.93
C ALA A 27 -5.85 17.59 -12.25
N ASP A 28 -4.57 17.52 -12.62
CA ASP A 28 -4.15 17.06 -13.95
C ASP A 28 -2.84 16.26 -13.93
N ASN A 29 -2.34 15.94 -12.74
CA ASN A 29 -1.11 15.19 -12.52
C ASN A 29 0.16 15.79 -13.15
N ARG A 30 0.14 17.09 -13.53
CA ARG A 30 1.33 17.79 -14.04
C ARG A 30 2.34 18.02 -12.91
N PRO A 31 3.66 17.98 -13.23
CA PRO A 31 4.68 18.35 -12.25
C PRO A 31 4.53 19.81 -11.80
N VAL A 32 4.76 20.06 -10.53
CA VAL A 32 4.79 21.41 -9.96
C VAL A 32 6.24 21.82 -9.77
N GLU A 33 6.72 22.70 -10.66
CA GLU A 33 8.07 23.26 -10.59
C GLU A 33 8.15 24.33 -9.52
N ASN A 34 9.34 24.48 -8.92
CA ASN A 34 9.68 25.53 -7.94
C ASN A 34 8.84 25.47 -6.64
N ALA A 35 8.18 24.34 -6.36
CA ALA A 35 7.52 24.14 -5.07
C ALA A 35 8.57 24.15 -3.94
N LEU A 36 8.33 24.96 -2.91
CA LEU A 36 9.17 25.02 -1.73
C LEU A 36 8.80 23.90 -0.77
N VAL A 37 9.78 23.10 -0.39
CA VAL A 37 9.65 21.99 0.56
C VAL A 37 10.54 22.27 1.77
N ARG A 38 9.93 22.40 2.94
CA ARG A 38 10.64 22.51 4.23
C ARG A 38 10.49 21.21 4.99
N ILE A 39 11.61 20.65 5.44
CA ILE A 39 11.68 19.36 6.12
C ILE A 39 12.13 19.57 7.56
N SER A 40 11.47 18.87 8.48
CA SER A 40 11.76 18.83 9.91
C SER A 40 11.61 17.41 10.45
N TYR A 41 12.09 17.14 11.66
CA TYR A 41 11.71 15.92 12.36
C TYR A 41 10.23 15.97 12.77
N THR A 42 9.52 14.85 12.66
CA THR A 42 8.09 14.80 13.05
C THR A 42 7.87 15.17 14.53
N GLY A 43 8.84 14.88 15.40
CA GLY A 43 8.79 15.27 16.82
C GLY A 43 9.11 16.75 17.09
N ASP A 44 9.68 17.47 16.12
CA ASP A 44 10.05 18.88 16.22
C ASP A 44 9.78 19.62 14.89
N PRO A 45 8.51 19.84 14.55
CA PRO A 45 8.13 20.39 13.24
C PRO A 45 8.51 21.85 13.04
N ASN A 46 8.89 22.56 14.09
CA ASN A 46 9.29 23.97 14.01
C ASN A 46 10.80 24.16 13.70
N SER A 47 11.59 23.11 13.84
CA SER A 47 13.03 23.14 13.54
C SER A 47 13.29 22.61 12.15
N VAL A 48 13.22 23.49 11.15
CA VAL A 48 13.53 23.16 9.75
C VAL A 48 15.00 22.75 9.64
N ILE A 49 15.24 21.55 9.13
CA ILE A 49 16.58 20.98 8.92
C ILE A 49 17.04 21.07 7.46
N GLU A 50 16.08 21.06 6.51
CA GLU A 50 16.34 21.18 5.08
C GLU A 50 15.26 22.05 4.40
N GLU A 51 15.68 22.89 3.46
CA GLU A 51 14.78 23.66 2.59
C GLU A 51 15.23 23.48 1.15
N VAL A 52 14.36 22.95 0.31
CA VAL A 52 14.66 22.65 -1.10
C VAL A 52 13.50 23.03 -2.00
N ARG A 53 13.78 23.08 -3.31
CA ARG A 53 12.76 23.33 -4.33
C ARG A 53 12.70 22.22 -5.36
N THR A 54 11.54 22.03 -5.95
CA THR A 54 11.33 21.08 -7.04
C THR A 54 11.83 21.63 -8.38
N ASP A 55 12.33 20.75 -9.21
CA ASP A 55 12.72 21.00 -10.60
C ASP A 55 11.51 21.01 -11.57
N SER A 56 11.78 21.16 -12.87
CA SER A 56 10.75 21.14 -13.92
C SER A 56 9.99 19.81 -14.06
N SER A 57 10.49 18.74 -13.47
CA SER A 57 9.84 17.43 -13.37
C SER A 57 9.05 17.26 -12.08
N GLY A 58 9.04 18.30 -11.22
CA GLY A 58 8.40 18.28 -9.91
C GLY A 58 9.17 17.53 -8.83
N ASN A 59 10.45 17.21 -9.04
CA ASN A 59 11.26 16.46 -8.11
C ASN A 59 12.20 17.37 -7.32
N THR A 60 12.36 17.08 -6.02
CA THR A 60 13.46 17.64 -5.25
C THR A 60 14.78 16.94 -5.58
N PRO A 61 15.94 17.53 -5.28
CA PRO A 61 17.18 16.77 -5.12
C PRO A 61 16.96 15.58 -4.16
N VAL A 62 17.79 14.54 -4.29
CA VAL A 62 17.83 13.46 -3.31
C VAL A 62 18.55 13.97 -2.06
N LEU A 63 17.88 13.94 -0.93
CA LEU A 63 18.36 14.43 0.35
C LEU A 63 18.91 13.28 1.19
N GLN A 64 20.02 13.50 1.86
CA GLN A 64 20.57 12.57 2.86
C GLN A 64 20.06 12.95 4.23
N LEU A 65 19.37 12.02 4.90
CA LEU A 65 18.74 12.24 6.19
C LEU A 65 19.21 11.20 7.21
N LYS A 66 19.30 11.59 8.47
CA LYS A 66 19.69 10.69 9.56
C LYS A 66 18.62 9.64 9.81
N THR A 67 19.05 8.42 10.08
CA THR A 67 18.18 7.30 10.44
C THR A 67 18.72 6.55 11.64
N PRO A 68 17.90 5.74 12.35
CA PRO A 68 18.41 4.76 13.29
C PRO A 68 19.34 3.75 12.62
N PRO A 69 20.11 2.97 13.41
CA PRO A 69 20.95 1.89 12.88
C PRO A 69 20.17 0.86 12.05
N LEU A 70 20.80 0.36 11.01
CA LEU A 70 20.22 -0.66 10.11
C LEU A 70 19.73 -1.90 10.87
N GLU A 71 20.46 -2.32 11.88
CA GLU A 71 20.19 -3.49 12.69
C GLU A 71 18.79 -3.47 13.33
N TYR A 72 18.22 -2.27 13.59
CA TYR A 72 16.90 -2.14 14.20
C TYR A 72 15.79 -2.67 13.29
N SER A 73 15.93 -2.52 11.98
CA SER A 73 14.98 -3.06 11.00
C SER A 73 15.21 -4.54 10.67
N LEU A 74 16.33 -5.11 11.10
CA LEU A 74 16.72 -6.50 10.85
C LEU A 74 16.41 -7.43 12.02
N ASN A 75 16.12 -6.89 13.20
CA ASN A 75 15.90 -7.64 14.43
C ASN A 75 14.43 -7.57 14.89
N ALA A 76 13.74 -8.71 14.90
CA ALA A 76 12.34 -8.80 15.28
C ALA A 76 12.05 -8.45 16.75
N THR A 77 13.05 -8.59 17.62
CA THR A 77 12.95 -8.33 19.07
C THR A 77 13.39 -6.91 19.46
N GLU A 78 13.76 -6.08 18.47
CA GLU A 78 14.14 -4.70 18.73
C GLU A 78 12.92 -3.87 19.15
N GLU A 79 13.07 -3.16 20.27
CA GLU A 79 12.01 -2.28 20.80
C GLU A 79 12.14 -0.84 20.31
N ALA A 80 13.31 -0.46 19.80
CA ALA A 80 13.54 0.87 19.25
C ALA A 80 12.93 0.99 17.84
N GLN A 81 12.47 2.21 17.51
CA GLN A 81 11.92 2.48 16.19
C GLN A 81 12.99 2.34 15.10
N PRO A 82 12.77 1.50 14.06
CA PRO A 82 13.80 1.17 13.08
C PRO A 82 13.89 2.15 11.91
N TYR A 83 13.16 3.25 11.94
CA TYR A 83 13.13 4.31 10.93
C TYR A 83 13.07 5.69 11.59
N ALA A 84 13.49 6.71 10.88
CA ALA A 84 13.25 8.09 11.27
C ALA A 84 11.95 8.59 10.64
N GLU A 85 11.21 9.44 11.35
CA GLU A 85 10.01 10.11 10.85
C GLU A 85 10.30 11.59 10.57
N TYR A 86 9.98 12.01 9.35
CA TYR A 86 10.12 13.39 8.92
C TYR A 86 8.77 14.00 8.57
N SER A 87 8.61 15.27 8.90
CA SER A 87 7.50 16.10 8.47
C SER A 87 7.95 17.07 7.40
N MET A 88 7.07 17.41 6.49
CA MET A 88 7.34 18.39 5.46
C MET A 88 6.17 19.33 5.25
N GLN A 89 6.49 20.58 4.97
CA GLN A 89 5.56 21.61 4.53
C GLN A 89 5.88 21.94 3.09
N ILE A 90 4.86 21.88 2.23
CA ILE A 90 4.99 22.09 0.80
C ILE A 90 4.14 23.28 0.39
N GLU A 91 4.77 24.27 -0.24
CA GLU A 91 4.15 25.50 -0.72
C GLU A 91 4.51 25.74 -2.18
N ALA A 92 3.53 26.08 -3.00
CA ALA A 92 3.74 26.49 -4.38
C ALA A 92 2.79 27.62 -4.76
N GLU A 93 3.20 28.45 -5.72
CA GLU A 93 2.35 29.52 -6.27
C GLU A 93 1.11 28.90 -6.92
N ASP A 94 -0.05 29.49 -6.71
CA ASP A 94 -1.35 29.04 -7.20
C ASP A 94 -1.87 27.70 -6.61
N PHE A 95 -1.25 27.16 -5.60
CA PHE A 95 -1.68 25.94 -4.91
C PHE A 95 -1.97 26.21 -3.42
N HIS A 96 -2.85 25.40 -2.85
CA HIS A 96 -2.98 25.26 -1.40
C HIS A 96 -1.77 24.57 -0.82
N SER A 97 -1.38 24.91 0.40
CA SER A 97 -0.27 24.26 1.07
C SER A 97 -0.65 22.85 1.54
N GLU A 98 0.34 21.96 1.55
CA GLU A 98 0.20 20.60 2.06
C GLU A 98 1.20 20.37 3.19
N GLU A 99 0.75 19.76 4.29
CA GLU A 99 1.60 19.28 5.36
C GLU A 99 1.55 17.75 5.39
N ILE A 100 2.71 17.09 5.34
CA ILE A 100 2.82 15.64 5.52
C ILE A 100 3.67 15.38 6.76
N ALA A 101 3.13 14.60 7.70
CA ALA A 101 3.83 14.20 8.91
C ALA A 101 3.97 12.68 9.00
N GLY A 102 5.14 12.18 9.41
CA GLY A 102 5.40 10.76 9.58
C GLY A 102 5.96 10.07 8.34
N THR A 103 6.54 10.81 7.38
CA THR A 103 7.30 10.19 6.29
C THR A 103 8.46 9.38 6.84
N GLU A 104 8.47 8.08 6.56
CA GLU A 104 9.46 7.16 7.08
C GLU A 104 10.69 7.10 6.18
N VAL A 105 11.88 7.20 6.79
CA VAL A 105 13.16 7.03 6.12
C VAL A 105 13.93 5.90 6.81
N LEU A 106 14.25 4.88 6.03
CA LEU A 106 15.04 3.71 6.46
C LEU A 106 16.52 3.88 6.10
N PRO A 107 17.44 3.29 6.87
CA PRO A 107 18.88 3.34 6.58
C PRO A 107 19.20 2.69 5.23
N ALA A 108 20.09 3.33 4.48
CA ALA A 108 20.58 2.92 3.16
C ALA A 108 19.50 2.76 2.06
N ILE A 109 18.27 3.20 2.30
CA ILE A 109 17.13 3.10 1.37
C ILE A 109 16.71 4.49 0.89
N LEU A 110 16.31 4.59 -0.39
CA LEU A 110 15.66 5.77 -0.94
C LEU A 110 14.15 5.70 -0.67
N ALA A 111 13.65 6.61 0.15
CA ALA A 111 12.24 6.88 0.32
C ALA A 111 11.78 7.89 -0.75
N LYS A 112 10.69 7.58 -1.45
CA LYS A 112 10.03 8.44 -2.43
C LYS A 112 8.72 8.93 -1.86
N GLN A 113 8.57 10.24 -1.66
CA GLN A 113 7.35 10.84 -1.13
C GLN A 113 6.57 11.51 -2.25
N PRO A 114 5.46 10.91 -2.70
CA PRO A 114 4.55 11.59 -3.61
C PRO A 114 3.73 12.64 -2.85
N VAL A 115 3.52 13.79 -3.50
CA VAL A 115 2.71 14.90 -2.99
C VAL A 115 1.79 15.37 -4.11
N LEU A 116 0.51 15.53 -3.81
CA LEU A 116 -0.49 16.08 -4.71
C LEU A 116 -0.99 17.41 -4.15
N LEU A 117 -0.71 18.50 -4.84
CA LEU A 117 -1.17 19.83 -4.43
C LEU A 117 -2.48 20.19 -5.12
N ASN A 118 -3.43 20.69 -4.33
CA ASN A 118 -4.69 21.21 -4.83
C ASN A 118 -4.52 22.64 -5.35
N PRO A 119 -4.94 22.96 -6.62
CA PRO A 119 -4.95 24.34 -7.10
C PRO A 119 -5.84 25.22 -6.21
N ARG A 120 -5.45 26.49 -5.99
CA ARG A 120 -6.21 27.44 -5.14
C ARG A 120 -7.64 27.72 -5.64
N GLN A 121 -7.91 27.45 -6.91
CA GLN A 121 -9.26 27.56 -7.48
C GLN A 121 -10.18 26.42 -7.05
N SER A 122 -9.64 25.35 -6.47
CA SER A 122 -10.44 24.28 -5.88
C SER A 122 -11.07 24.73 -4.56
N SER A 123 -12.18 24.10 -4.17
CA SER A 123 -12.83 24.36 -2.88
C SER A 123 -12.12 23.69 -1.70
N VAL A 124 -11.02 22.99 -1.95
CA VAL A 124 -10.23 22.28 -0.95
C VAL A 124 -9.25 23.27 -0.32
N ALA A 125 -9.28 23.40 1.00
CA ALA A 125 -8.36 24.22 1.77
C ALA A 125 -6.98 23.53 1.94
N ASP A 126 -6.06 24.21 2.62
CA ASP A 126 -4.80 23.62 3.07
C ASP A 126 -5.04 22.28 3.75
N SER A 127 -4.25 21.27 3.41
CA SER A 127 -4.45 19.92 3.91
C SER A 127 -3.28 19.42 4.74
N ARG A 128 -3.57 18.41 5.58
CA ARG A 128 -2.58 17.74 6.38
C ARG A 128 -2.77 16.24 6.28
N VAL A 129 -1.73 15.55 5.88
CA VAL A 129 -1.64 14.09 5.87
C VAL A 129 -0.78 13.63 7.04
N VAL A 130 -1.27 12.67 7.81
CA VAL A 130 -0.49 12.02 8.87
C VAL A 130 -0.32 10.55 8.52
N ILE A 131 0.91 10.14 8.29
CA ILE A 131 1.29 8.76 8.05
C ILE A 131 1.41 8.07 9.41
N PRO A 132 0.57 7.09 9.73
CA PRO A 132 0.65 6.34 10.97
C PRO A 132 1.90 5.42 10.98
N PRO A 133 2.36 4.99 12.16
CA PRO A 133 3.53 4.12 12.29
C PRO A 133 3.42 2.81 11.50
N HIS A 134 4.58 2.26 11.09
CA HIS A 134 4.70 1.01 10.35
C HIS A 134 4.10 -0.19 11.11
N THR A 135 3.48 -1.14 10.38
CA THR A 135 2.77 -2.27 11.00
C THR A 135 3.67 -3.23 11.77
N LEU A 136 4.92 -3.39 11.36
CA LEU A 136 5.89 -4.23 12.10
C LEU A 136 6.44 -3.56 13.36
N PHE A 137 6.18 -2.28 13.57
CA PHE A 137 6.65 -1.55 14.76
C PHE A 137 5.51 -1.23 15.72
N TYR A 138 4.28 -1.03 15.24
CA TYR A 138 3.13 -0.66 16.04
C TYR A 138 2.08 -1.76 16.08
N GLU A 139 1.28 -1.82 17.16
CA GLU A 139 0.19 -2.79 17.28
C GLU A 139 -1.01 -2.39 16.43
N TYR A 140 -1.37 -3.28 15.52
CA TYR A 140 -2.57 -3.19 14.70
C TYR A 140 -3.52 -4.36 14.99
N PRO A 141 -4.82 -4.22 14.73
CA PRO A 141 -5.77 -5.31 14.92
C PRO A 141 -5.34 -6.57 14.17
N PRO A 142 -5.35 -7.75 14.83
CA PRO A 142 -5.00 -8.99 14.16
C PRO A 142 -6.01 -9.34 13.07
N LYS A 143 -5.52 -9.94 11.99
CA LYS A 143 -6.37 -10.33 10.86
C LYS A 143 -7.40 -11.39 11.27
N ILE A 144 -8.63 -11.22 10.79
CA ILE A 144 -9.71 -12.17 10.97
C ILE A 144 -9.49 -13.33 9.99
N GLN A 145 -9.57 -14.56 10.50
CA GLN A 145 -9.42 -15.75 9.68
C GLN A 145 -10.61 -15.92 8.71
N GLU A 146 -10.30 -16.22 7.46
CA GLU A 146 -11.28 -16.54 6.42
C GLU A 146 -10.91 -17.84 5.72
N SER A 147 -11.90 -18.54 5.16
CA SER A 147 -11.67 -19.72 4.35
C SER A 147 -10.94 -19.36 3.06
N GLU A 148 -9.91 -20.14 2.68
CA GLU A 148 -9.13 -19.91 1.44
C GLU A 148 -10.00 -19.98 0.20
N ILE A 149 -10.89 -20.96 0.12
CA ILE A 149 -11.80 -21.16 -1.01
C ILE A 149 -13.19 -20.71 -0.61
N LYS A 150 -13.79 -19.85 -1.43
CA LYS A 150 -15.17 -19.43 -1.30
C LYS A 150 -16.07 -20.30 -2.19
N PRO A 151 -17.07 -21.00 -1.63
CA PRO A 151 -18.03 -21.75 -2.42
C PRO A 151 -18.85 -20.79 -3.30
N VAL A 152 -18.77 -20.99 -4.61
CA VAL A 152 -19.32 -20.04 -5.63
C VAL A 152 -20.81 -20.22 -5.89
N ASN A 153 -21.41 -21.35 -5.58
CA ASN A 153 -22.63 -21.80 -6.25
C ASN A 153 -23.91 -21.78 -5.43
N GLU A 154 -23.86 -21.57 -4.13
CA GLU A 154 -25.08 -21.67 -3.30
C GLU A 154 -25.80 -20.34 -3.08
N THR A 155 -25.14 -19.20 -3.30
CA THR A 155 -25.64 -17.87 -2.95
C THR A 155 -25.86 -16.94 -4.15
N GLY A 156 -25.57 -17.38 -5.38
CA GLY A 156 -25.66 -16.52 -6.57
C GLY A 156 -24.56 -15.44 -6.63
N GLU A 157 -23.49 -15.62 -5.89
CA GLU A 157 -22.37 -14.68 -5.87
C GLU A 157 -21.62 -14.65 -7.20
N ILE A 158 -21.18 -13.47 -7.60
CA ILE A 158 -20.41 -13.26 -8.83
C ILE A 158 -18.94 -13.58 -8.53
N VAL A 159 -18.36 -14.42 -9.40
CA VAL A 159 -16.92 -14.69 -9.43
C VAL A 159 -16.43 -14.45 -10.85
N LEU A 160 -15.29 -13.83 -11.01
CA LEU A 160 -14.73 -13.58 -12.34
C LEU A 160 -14.36 -14.88 -13.04
N SER A 161 -14.53 -14.94 -14.36
CA SER A 161 -14.16 -16.11 -15.16
C SER A 161 -12.66 -16.30 -15.32
N LYS A 162 -11.88 -15.23 -15.11
CA LYS A 162 -10.42 -15.18 -15.24
C LYS A 162 -9.84 -14.36 -14.10
N VAL A 163 -8.57 -14.60 -13.77
CA VAL A 163 -7.78 -13.72 -12.91
C VAL A 163 -7.27 -12.57 -13.76
N VAL A 164 -7.63 -11.35 -13.38
CA VAL A 164 -7.31 -10.14 -14.12
C VAL A 164 -6.70 -9.11 -13.18
N ILE A 165 -5.79 -8.32 -13.70
CA ILE A 165 -5.24 -7.17 -13.00
C ILE A 165 -6.11 -5.96 -13.36
N PRO A 166 -6.84 -5.41 -12.39
CA PRO A 166 -7.64 -4.23 -12.63
C PRO A 166 -6.73 -2.99 -12.75
N GLU A 167 -7.14 -1.99 -13.50
CA GLU A 167 -6.42 -0.73 -13.55
C GLU A 167 -6.42 -0.03 -12.17
N TYR A 168 -7.56 -0.08 -11.47
CA TYR A 168 -7.75 0.52 -10.15
C TYR A 168 -8.30 -0.46 -9.13
N ILE A 169 -7.83 -0.30 -7.89
CA ILE A 169 -8.41 -0.89 -6.69
C ILE A 169 -9.22 0.21 -5.98
N VAL A 170 -10.45 -0.07 -5.61
CA VAL A 170 -11.25 0.83 -4.76
C VAL A 170 -10.97 0.46 -3.31
N VAL A 171 -10.25 1.33 -2.60
CA VAL A 171 -9.86 1.14 -1.20
C VAL A 171 -10.84 1.87 -0.30
N HIS A 172 -11.49 1.16 0.59
CA HIS A 172 -12.27 1.72 1.69
C HIS A 172 -11.35 2.04 2.87
N ASP A 173 -11.15 3.32 3.18
CA ASP A 173 -10.16 3.76 4.17
C ASP A 173 -10.68 3.65 5.60
N GLY A 174 -11.01 2.44 5.99
CA GLY A 174 -11.55 2.10 7.30
C GLY A 174 -11.95 0.63 7.42
N PRO A 175 -12.51 0.23 8.57
CA PRO A 175 -13.06 -1.10 8.74
C PRO A 175 -14.40 -1.27 8.00
N VAL A 176 -14.78 -2.49 7.68
CA VAL A 176 -15.97 -2.85 6.86
C VAL A 176 -17.27 -2.18 7.30
N GLY A 177 -17.43 -1.91 8.60
CA GLY A 177 -18.65 -1.32 9.16
C GLY A 177 -18.67 0.20 9.20
N ASP A 178 -17.60 0.88 8.85
CA ASP A 178 -17.49 2.33 8.90
C ASP A 178 -18.04 2.96 7.62
N ASN A 179 -19.31 3.33 7.65
CA ASN A 179 -19.96 3.98 6.49
C ASN A 179 -19.54 5.47 6.32
N SER A 180 -18.77 6.03 7.23
CA SER A 180 -18.24 7.40 7.14
C SER A 180 -16.87 7.44 6.46
N ALA A 181 -16.19 6.30 6.35
CA ALA A 181 -14.89 6.20 5.71
C ALA A 181 -14.99 6.42 4.19
N SER A 182 -13.98 7.11 3.65
CA SER A 182 -13.91 7.43 2.23
C SER A 182 -13.44 6.24 1.39
N ASN A 183 -13.88 6.17 0.14
CA ASN A 183 -13.39 5.23 -0.85
C ASN A 183 -12.42 5.94 -1.79
N TYR A 184 -11.23 5.38 -1.97
CA TYR A 184 -10.19 5.90 -2.85
C TYR A 184 -9.96 4.97 -4.05
N TYR A 185 -9.89 5.55 -5.25
CA TYR A 185 -9.50 4.84 -6.47
C TYR A 185 -7.98 4.89 -6.59
N VAL A 186 -7.33 3.76 -6.39
CA VAL A 186 -5.86 3.66 -6.38
C VAL A 186 -5.44 2.73 -7.51
N ARG A 187 -4.47 3.14 -8.36
CA ARG A 187 -3.92 2.24 -9.38
C ARG A 187 -3.39 0.98 -8.73
N TYR A 188 -3.61 -0.18 -9.35
CA TYR A 188 -3.25 -1.48 -8.77
C TYR A 188 -1.79 -1.52 -8.29
N ARG A 189 -0.84 -1.10 -9.14
CA ARG A 189 0.57 -1.09 -8.75
C ARG A 189 0.84 -0.16 -7.56
N ASP A 190 0.26 1.03 -7.57
CA ASP A 190 0.43 2.01 -6.49
C ASP A 190 -0.18 1.51 -5.17
N TYR A 191 -1.30 0.77 -5.25
CA TYR A 191 -1.87 0.09 -4.10
C TYR A 191 -0.90 -0.95 -3.51
N ILE A 192 -0.32 -1.83 -4.33
CA ILE A 192 0.63 -2.86 -3.88
C ILE A 192 1.90 -2.23 -3.30
N LYS A 193 2.46 -1.20 -3.96
CA LYS A 193 3.63 -0.46 -3.46
C LYS A 193 3.38 0.17 -2.09
N ASN A 194 2.21 0.78 -1.92
CA ASN A 194 1.79 1.41 -0.67
C ASN A 194 1.66 0.39 0.46
N VAL A 195 0.91 -0.70 0.23
CA VAL A 195 0.74 -1.77 1.22
C VAL A 195 2.08 -2.38 1.60
N ALA A 196 2.91 -2.77 0.62
CA ALA A 196 4.21 -3.36 0.90
C ALA A 196 5.12 -2.40 1.68
N SER A 197 5.12 -1.10 1.34
CA SER A 197 5.88 -0.08 2.10
C SER A 197 5.32 0.20 3.50
N SER A 198 4.09 -0.23 3.80
CA SER A 198 3.46 -0.09 5.12
C SER A 198 3.63 -1.33 5.99
N GLU A 199 3.92 -2.50 5.40
CA GLU A 199 3.84 -3.78 6.08
C GLU A 199 5.13 -4.58 6.14
N ILE A 200 6.16 -4.25 5.31
CA ILE A 200 7.47 -4.90 5.34
C ILE A 200 8.60 -3.88 5.25
N TYR A 201 9.73 -4.14 5.90
CA TYR A 201 10.87 -3.24 5.80
C TYR A 201 11.62 -3.44 4.49
N ALA A 202 11.88 -2.33 3.79
CA ALA A 202 12.62 -2.31 2.53
C ALA A 202 14.12 -2.66 2.68
N THR A 203 14.60 -2.77 3.91
CA THR A 203 15.94 -3.21 4.27
C THR A 203 16.12 -4.73 4.30
N TRP A 204 15.01 -5.49 4.19
CA TRP A 204 15.06 -6.95 4.18
C TRP A 204 15.66 -7.51 2.89
N PRO A 205 16.12 -8.79 2.89
CA PRO A 205 16.62 -9.43 1.68
C PRO A 205 15.61 -9.38 0.52
N ASP A 206 16.10 -9.21 -0.69
CA ASP A 206 15.28 -9.11 -1.92
C ASP A 206 14.29 -10.27 -2.04
N ASP A 207 14.73 -11.50 -1.78
CA ASP A 207 13.87 -12.70 -1.85
C ASP A 207 12.76 -12.71 -0.80
N THR A 208 13.02 -12.16 0.37
CA THR A 208 11.99 -11.94 1.41
C THR A 208 10.96 -10.92 0.94
N ILE A 209 11.42 -9.78 0.41
CA ILE A 209 10.51 -8.73 -0.09
C ILE A 209 9.66 -9.29 -1.24
N ARG A 210 10.26 -10.02 -2.19
CA ARG A 210 9.55 -10.68 -3.30
C ARG A 210 8.47 -11.65 -2.82
N ALA A 211 8.78 -12.48 -1.83
CA ALA A 211 7.81 -13.42 -1.25
C ALA A 211 6.61 -12.69 -0.63
N ASN A 212 6.86 -11.63 0.15
CA ASN A 212 5.81 -10.83 0.76
C ASN A 212 4.98 -10.05 -0.29
N VAL A 213 5.62 -9.45 -1.29
CA VAL A 213 4.93 -8.75 -2.39
C VAL A 213 4.02 -9.73 -3.17
N LEU A 214 4.49 -10.93 -3.48
CA LEU A 214 3.68 -11.98 -4.13
C LEU A 214 2.48 -12.38 -3.27
N ALA A 215 2.65 -12.48 -1.95
CA ALA A 215 1.54 -12.76 -1.04
C ALA A 215 0.51 -11.61 -1.03
N ILE A 216 0.95 -10.36 -0.93
CA ILE A 216 0.08 -9.17 -0.98
C ILE A 216 -0.70 -9.13 -2.30
N MET A 217 -0.04 -9.38 -3.44
CA MET A 217 -0.69 -9.40 -4.76
C MET A 217 -1.72 -10.53 -4.87
N SER A 218 -1.39 -11.74 -4.44
CA SER A 218 -2.31 -12.88 -4.50
C SER A 218 -3.55 -12.64 -3.63
N PHE A 219 -3.39 -12.11 -2.43
CA PHE A 219 -4.50 -11.71 -1.58
C PHE A 219 -5.39 -10.66 -2.25
N THR A 220 -4.78 -9.61 -2.81
CA THR A 220 -5.50 -8.54 -3.50
C THR A 220 -6.29 -9.09 -4.69
N LEU A 221 -5.65 -9.92 -5.53
CA LEU A 221 -6.32 -10.53 -6.68
C LEU A 221 -7.38 -11.56 -6.28
N ASN A 222 -7.27 -12.19 -5.11
CA ASN A 222 -8.35 -13.00 -4.55
C ASN A 222 -9.60 -12.13 -4.26
N ARG A 223 -9.42 -10.95 -3.65
CA ARG A 223 -10.52 -10.00 -3.38
C ARG A 223 -11.19 -9.51 -4.68
N VAL A 224 -10.40 -9.23 -5.71
CA VAL A 224 -10.89 -8.86 -7.04
C VAL A 224 -11.63 -10.04 -7.69
N TYR A 225 -11.01 -11.21 -7.72
CA TYR A 225 -11.57 -12.41 -8.40
C TYR A 225 -12.90 -12.86 -7.79
N THR A 226 -13.00 -12.84 -6.45
CA THR A 226 -14.20 -13.28 -5.72
C THR A 226 -15.26 -12.20 -5.57
N GLU A 227 -15.01 -10.97 -6.03
CA GLU A 227 -15.89 -9.80 -5.79
C GLU A 227 -16.33 -9.71 -4.31
N TRP A 228 -15.39 -9.99 -3.39
CA TRP A 228 -15.65 -10.29 -1.98
C TRP A 228 -16.58 -9.29 -1.28
N TYR A 229 -16.29 -8.00 -1.40
CA TYR A 229 -17.11 -6.97 -0.78
C TYR A 229 -18.31 -6.58 -1.61
N ARG A 230 -18.19 -6.58 -2.94
CA ARG A 230 -19.31 -6.26 -3.84
C ARG A 230 -20.43 -7.26 -3.73
N ASN A 231 -20.13 -8.55 -3.57
CA ASN A 231 -21.12 -9.58 -3.29
C ASN A 231 -21.85 -9.40 -1.95
N LYS A 232 -21.30 -8.57 -1.05
CA LYS A 232 -21.90 -8.16 0.24
C LYS A 232 -22.57 -6.78 0.16
N GLY A 233 -22.80 -6.27 -1.05
CA GLY A 233 -23.47 -5.00 -1.28
C GLY A 233 -22.63 -3.76 -0.99
N LYS A 234 -21.30 -3.92 -0.93
CA LYS A 234 -20.35 -2.81 -0.77
C LYS A 234 -19.89 -2.32 -2.15
N ASP A 235 -19.47 -1.07 -2.23
CA ASP A 235 -19.02 -0.39 -3.45
C ASP A 235 -17.49 -0.27 -3.57
N TYR A 236 -16.75 -1.06 -2.81
CA TYR A 236 -15.29 -1.09 -2.79
C TYR A 236 -14.73 -2.51 -3.01
N THR A 237 -13.44 -2.58 -3.36
CA THR A 237 -12.72 -3.83 -3.62
C THR A 237 -12.10 -4.40 -2.35
N ILE A 238 -11.53 -3.54 -1.51
CA ILE A 238 -10.71 -3.91 -0.35
C ILE A 238 -10.76 -2.81 0.71
N THR A 239 -10.43 -3.15 1.97
CA THR A 239 -10.32 -2.17 3.06
C THR A 239 -8.88 -1.81 3.38
N SER A 240 -8.64 -0.68 4.08
CA SER A 240 -7.34 -0.32 4.64
C SER A 240 -7.09 -0.92 6.04
N SER A 241 -8.00 -1.77 6.52
CA SER A 241 -7.94 -2.35 7.87
C SER A 241 -7.19 -3.68 7.90
N THR A 242 -6.15 -3.78 8.72
CA THR A 242 -5.38 -5.01 8.93
C THR A 242 -6.21 -6.17 9.49
N ALA A 243 -7.34 -5.88 10.16
CA ALA A 243 -8.25 -6.92 10.65
C ALA A 243 -8.92 -7.70 9.51
N TYR A 244 -9.09 -7.10 8.36
CA TYR A 244 -9.79 -7.70 7.22
C TYR A 244 -8.87 -7.93 6.03
N ASP A 245 -8.04 -6.92 5.69
CA ASP A 245 -7.23 -6.94 4.48
C ASP A 245 -5.79 -6.45 4.77
N HIS A 246 -5.38 -5.37 4.13
CA HIS A 246 -4.02 -4.83 4.18
C HIS A 246 -3.98 -3.44 4.81
N LYS A 247 -2.80 -3.03 5.27
CA LYS A 247 -2.58 -1.65 5.68
C LYS A 247 -2.22 -0.78 4.48
N TRP A 248 -3.23 -0.21 3.85
CA TRP A 248 -3.05 0.91 2.93
C TRP A 248 -3.11 2.23 3.71
N ILE A 249 -2.26 3.20 3.36
CA ILE A 249 -2.17 4.49 4.05
C ILE A 249 -2.16 5.60 3.01
N ARG A 250 -3.11 6.54 3.11
CA ARG A 250 -3.12 7.72 2.24
C ARG A 250 -1.85 8.54 2.44
N GLY A 251 -1.18 8.91 1.33
CA GLY A 251 0.04 9.73 1.37
C GLY A 251 1.31 9.01 1.81
N ARG A 252 1.28 7.68 1.96
CA ARG A 252 2.46 6.87 2.30
C ARG A 252 3.60 7.08 1.32
N ASN A 253 4.81 7.30 1.82
CA ASN A 253 6.02 7.23 1.01
C ASN A 253 6.32 5.78 0.58
N ILE A 254 6.93 5.63 -0.58
CA ILE A 254 7.27 4.35 -1.18
C ILE A 254 8.79 4.18 -1.14
N PHE A 255 9.27 2.98 -0.78
CA PHE A 255 10.68 2.66 -0.80
C PHE A 255 11.10 2.12 -2.17
N ASN A 256 12.24 2.59 -2.69
CA ASN A 256 12.71 2.26 -4.05
C ASN A 256 12.90 0.77 -4.30
N THR A 257 13.33 -0.01 -3.29
CA THR A 257 13.48 -1.46 -3.40
C THR A 257 12.13 -2.13 -3.64
N ILE A 258 11.11 -1.73 -2.87
CA ILE A 258 9.73 -2.22 -3.01
C ILE A 258 9.13 -1.77 -4.34
N ASP A 259 9.33 -0.50 -4.72
CA ASP A 259 8.88 0.07 -6.00
C ASP A 259 9.35 -0.79 -7.19
N ARG A 260 10.65 -1.08 -7.24
CA ARG A 260 11.26 -1.93 -8.27
C ARG A 260 10.67 -3.35 -8.27
N ILE A 261 10.59 -4.00 -7.11
CA ILE A 261 10.13 -5.38 -7.00
C ILE A 261 8.65 -5.51 -7.43
N VAL A 262 7.81 -4.56 -7.06
CA VAL A 262 6.40 -4.57 -7.49
C VAL A 262 6.30 -4.40 -9.01
N ASP A 263 7.09 -3.50 -9.62
CA ASP A 263 7.08 -3.32 -11.07
C ASP A 263 7.59 -4.57 -11.84
N GLU A 264 8.48 -5.36 -11.24
CA GLU A 264 8.94 -6.63 -11.80
C GLU A 264 7.89 -7.76 -11.70
N LEU A 265 7.03 -7.73 -10.69
CA LEU A 265 6.17 -8.87 -10.32
C LEU A 265 4.67 -8.63 -10.49
N PHE A 266 4.21 -7.43 -10.84
CA PHE A 266 2.81 -6.99 -10.71
C PHE A 266 1.77 -7.89 -11.42
N GLU A 267 2.17 -8.69 -12.40
CA GLU A 267 1.30 -9.65 -13.10
C GLU A 267 1.18 -11.00 -12.38
N ASN A 268 1.98 -11.24 -11.34
CA ASN A 268 2.06 -12.54 -10.71
C ASN A 268 1.03 -12.72 -9.57
N TYR A 269 0.58 -13.94 -9.39
CA TYR A 269 -0.23 -14.36 -8.25
C TYR A 269 0.02 -15.83 -7.90
N LEU A 270 -0.43 -16.24 -6.73
CA LEU A 270 -0.28 -17.61 -6.25
C LEU A 270 -1.57 -18.41 -6.49
N SER A 271 -1.43 -19.63 -6.97
CA SER A 271 -2.54 -20.52 -7.27
C SER A 271 -2.23 -21.97 -6.87
N ARG A 272 -3.28 -22.79 -6.77
CA ARG A 272 -3.19 -24.24 -6.57
C ARG A 272 -3.53 -24.98 -7.85
N PRO A 273 -3.03 -26.22 -8.05
CA PRO A 273 -3.40 -27.04 -9.18
C PRO A 273 -4.94 -27.19 -9.27
N ASN A 274 -5.47 -27.01 -10.47
CA ASN A 274 -6.90 -27.13 -10.78
C ASN A 274 -7.84 -26.12 -10.07
N VAL A 275 -7.30 -25.12 -9.37
CA VAL A 275 -8.06 -24.04 -8.73
C VAL A 275 -7.74 -22.74 -9.46
N ARG A 276 -8.75 -22.09 -10.05
CA ARG A 276 -8.58 -20.79 -10.75
C ARG A 276 -8.44 -19.61 -9.77
N GLN A 277 -9.11 -19.70 -8.63
CA GLN A 277 -9.08 -18.66 -7.62
C GLN A 277 -7.66 -18.44 -7.13
N PRO A 278 -7.17 -17.18 -7.09
CA PRO A 278 -5.92 -16.86 -6.40
C PRO A 278 -5.97 -17.30 -4.94
N ILE A 279 -4.87 -17.80 -4.42
CA ILE A 279 -4.78 -18.15 -2.99
C ILE A 279 -5.05 -16.90 -2.16
N LEU A 280 -5.92 -17.02 -1.16
CA LEU A 280 -6.09 -16.00 -0.13
C LEU A 280 -4.92 -16.09 0.85
N THR A 281 -3.82 -15.48 0.50
CA THR A 281 -2.55 -15.52 1.19
C THR A 281 -2.57 -14.70 2.48
N GLN A 282 -3.22 -15.21 3.50
CA GLN A 282 -3.25 -14.57 4.81
C GLN A 282 -1.88 -14.62 5.48
N TYR A 283 -1.54 -13.58 6.20
CA TYR A 283 -0.27 -13.45 6.92
C TYR A 283 -0.43 -12.58 8.17
N CYS A 284 0.56 -12.63 9.02
CA CYS A 284 0.69 -11.78 10.21
C CYS A 284 2.16 -11.43 10.47
N ASP A 285 2.41 -10.58 11.43
CA ASP A 285 3.75 -10.21 11.89
C ASP A 285 4.57 -11.47 12.34
N GLY A 286 4.00 -12.29 13.20
CA GLY A 286 4.62 -13.54 13.68
C GLY A 286 5.49 -13.41 14.91
N GLU A 287 5.75 -12.19 15.39
CA GLU A 287 6.51 -11.92 16.62
C GLU A 287 5.65 -11.19 17.66
N ARG A 288 5.17 -10.01 17.34
CA ARG A 288 4.28 -9.22 18.21
C ARG A 288 2.84 -9.73 18.15
N VAL A 289 2.39 -10.12 16.96
CA VAL A 289 1.07 -10.69 16.72
C VAL A 289 1.22 -12.09 16.14
N GLN A 290 0.77 -13.10 16.88
CA GLN A 290 0.79 -14.48 16.41
C GLN A 290 -0.30 -14.72 15.37
N CYS A 291 0.03 -15.45 14.31
CA CYS A 291 -0.95 -15.88 13.33
C CYS A 291 -2.00 -16.81 13.97
N ARG A 292 -3.25 -16.66 13.57
CA ARG A 292 -4.37 -17.48 14.03
C ARG A 292 -4.37 -18.88 13.43
N ASP A 293 -3.72 -19.05 12.29
CA ASP A 293 -3.61 -20.31 11.57
C ASP A 293 -2.14 -20.63 11.26
N ARG A 294 -1.77 -21.92 11.35
CA ARG A 294 -0.42 -22.39 11.01
C ARG A 294 -0.11 -22.31 9.51
N GLY A 295 -1.13 -22.25 8.67
CA GLY A 295 -1.01 -22.09 7.22
C GLY A 295 -0.79 -20.63 6.76
N TRP A 296 -0.68 -19.69 7.69
CA TRP A 296 -0.41 -18.30 7.37
C TRP A 296 1.09 -18.00 7.35
N MET A 297 1.51 -17.13 6.44
CA MET A 297 2.89 -16.66 6.44
C MET A 297 3.12 -15.70 7.60
N THR A 298 4.20 -15.92 8.33
CA THR A 298 4.71 -14.91 9.27
C THR A 298 5.72 -14.03 8.56
N GLN A 299 5.56 -12.71 8.63
CA GLN A 299 6.44 -11.75 7.95
C GLN A 299 7.89 -11.90 8.44
N TRP A 300 8.11 -11.93 9.76
CA TRP A 300 9.44 -12.19 10.32
C TRP A 300 9.94 -13.61 10.05
N GLY A 301 9.05 -14.59 9.93
CA GLY A 301 9.41 -15.95 9.52
C GLY A 301 9.92 -15.99 8.07
N SER A 302 9.28 -15.24 7.17
CA SER A 302 9.75 -15.10 5.78
C SER A 302 11.14 -14.46 5.71
N LYS A 303 11.41 -13.47 6.58
CA LYS A 303 12.74 -12.86 6.69
C LYS A 303 13.78 -13.86 7.17
N ARG A 304 13.48 -14.63 8.21
CA ARG A 304 14.42 -15.68 8.69
C ARG A 304 14.79 -16.70 7.60
N LEU A 305 13.82 -17.08 6.75
CA LEU A 305 14.09 -17.98 5.61
C LEU A 305 14.91 -17.29 4.54
N GLY A 306 14.63 -16.02 4.21
CA GLY A 306 15.42 -15.24 3.27
C GLY A 306 16.87 -15.03 3.74
N ASP A 307 17.10 -14.79 5.04
CA ASP A 307 18.44 -14.72 5.63
C ASP A 307 19.23 -16.04 5.50
N GLN A 308 18.52 -17.18 5.40
CA GLN A 308 19.08 -18.51 5.17
C GLN A 308 19.28 -18.82 3.69
N GLY A 309 18.94 -17.89 2.78
CA GLY A 309 19.11 -18.05 1.34
C GLY A 309 17.99 -18.79 0.62
N TYR A 310 16.82 -18.92 1.24
CA TYR A 310 15.65 -19.47 0.57
C TYR A 310 15.13 -18.51 -0.50
N SER A 311 14.84 -19.05 -1.70
CA SER A 311 14.22 -18.30 -2.79
C SER A 311 12.77 -17.91 -2.47
N PRO A 312 12.17 -16.94 -3.17
CA PRO A 312 10.79 -16.51 -2.91
C PRO A 312 9.78 -17.66 -2.99
N ILE A 313 9.93 -18.57 -3.96
CA ILE A 313 9.02 -19.71 -4.11
C ILE A 313 9.17 -20.72 -2.97
N GLU A 314 10.37 -20.95 -2.46
CA GLU A 314 10.60 -21.83 -1.32
C GLU A 314 10.03 -21.23 -0.03
N ILE A 315 10.21 -19.91 0.20
CA ILE A 315 9.59 -19.18 1.31
C ILE A 315 8.06 -19.33 1.27
N LEU A 316 7.45 -19.08 0.12
CA LEU A 316 6.00 -19.15 -0.03
C LEU A 316 5.48 -20.58 0.15
N ARG A 317 6.17 -21.59 -0.40
CA ARG A 317 5.79 -23.00 -0.22
C ARG A 317 5.92 -23.50 1.21
N TYR A 318 6.86 -22.96 1.96
CA TYR A 318 7.02 -23.28 3.38
C TYR A 318 5.74 -22.96 4.18
N PHE A 319 5.07 -21.83 3.85
CA PHE A 319 3.88 -21.38 4.56
C PHE A 319 2.57 -21.86 3.92
N TYR A 320 2.46 -21.76 2.59
CA TYR A 320 1.20 -21.99 1.88
C TYR A 320 1.09 -23.38 1.24
N GLY A 321 2.10 -24.24 1.41
CA GLY A 321 2.09 -25.62 0.94
C GLY A 321 2.89 -25.84 -0.35
N SER A 322 3.42 -27.06 -0.49
CA SER A 322 4.34 -27.45 -1.57
C SER A 322 3.68 -27.51 -2.94
N ASP A 323 2.37 -27.61 -3.01
CA ASP A 323 1.56 -27.66 -4.24
C ASP A 323 1.27 -26.26 -4.84
N MET A 324 1.64 -25.18 -4.12
CA MET A 324 1.49 -23.80 -4.58
C MET A 324 2.50 -23.50 -5.70
N TYR A 325 2.05 -22.74 -6.70
CA TYR A 325 2.89 -22.21 -7.77
C TYR A 325 2.56 -20.76 -8.11
N ILE A 326 3.52 -20.06 -8.74
CA ILE A 326 3.35 -18.69 -9.21
C ILE A 326 2.74 -18.74 -10.61
N ASN A 327 1.67 -17.99 -10.81
CA ASN A 327 0.97 -17.86 -12.09
C ASN A 327 1.01 -16.39 -12.55
N VAL A 328 0.55 -16.16 -13.79
CA VAL A 328 0.48 -14.83 -14.42
C VAL A 328 -0.99 -14.51 -14.71
N ALA A 329 -1.43 -13.33 -14.31
CA ALA A 329 -2.76 -12.81 -14.58
C ALA A 329 -2.78 -12.06 -15.93
N GLU A 330 -3.97 -11.93 -16.54
CA GLU A 330 -4.14 -11.08 -17.71
C GLU A 330 -4.28 -9.61 -17.28
N GLU A 331 -3.44 -8.73 -17.82
CA GLU A 331 -3.61 -7.29 -17.65
C GLU A 331 -4.79 -6.83 -18.52
N ILE A 332 -5.77 -6.16 -17.92
CA ILE A 332 -6.80 -5.45 -18.67
C ILE A 332 -6.24 -4.07 -19.01
N SER A 333 -5.63 -3.96 -20.18
CA SER A 333 -5.24 -2.67 -20.74
C SER A 333 -6.44 -2.04 -21.46
N GLY A 334 -6.91 -0.94 -20.93
CA GLY A 334 -7.92 -0.09 -21.54
C GLY A 334 -9.35 -0.45 -21.16
N ILE A 335 -9.96 0.40 -20.34
CA ILE A 335 -11.43 0.48 -20.28
C ILE A 335 -11.87 1.03 -21.63
N PRO A 336 -12.79 0.36 -22.37
CA PRO A 336 -13.37 0.96 -23.56
C PRO A 336 -13.97 2.32 -23.21
N SER A 337 -13.66 3.34 -23.99
CA SER A 337 -14.17 4.72 -23.84
C SER A 337 -15.70 4.86 -23.92
N SER A 338 -16.41 3.73 -23.96
CA SER A 338 -17.87 3.61 -24.04
C SER A 338 -18.56 3.20 -22.73
N TRP A 339 -17.86 3.21 -21.59
CA TRP A 339 -18.52 2.92 -20.32
C TRP A 339 -19.24 4.16 -19.79
N PRO A 340 -20.57 4.14 -19.70
CA PRO A 340 -21.31 5.28 -19.15
C PRO A 340 -21.05 5.36 -17.64
N GLY A 341 -20.33 6.38 -17.22
CA GLY A 341 -20.05 6.70 -15.83
C GLY A 341 -18.59 6.91 -15.44
N TYR A 342 -17.66 6.82 -16.37
CA TYR A 342 -16.28 7.28 -16.22
C TYR A 342 -16.09 8.68 -16.82
N ASP A 343 -16.73 9.67 -16.24
CA ASP A 343 -16.11 10.99 -16.20
C ASP A 343 -15.07 10.88 -15.07
N LEU A 344 -13.81 10.80 -15.50
CA LEU A 344 -12.64 10.93 -14.64
C LEU A 344 -12.59 12.37 -14.12
N ASP A 345 -13.44 12.68 -13.16
CA ASP A 345 -13.19 13.78 -12.25
C ASP A 345 -12.16 13.27 -11.22
N ILE A 346 -10.88 13.27 -11.66
CA ILE A 346 -9.71 13.01 -10.81
C ILE A 346 -9.41 14.32 -10.09
N GLY A 347 -10.37 14.85 -9.42
CA GLY A 347 -10.22 16.07 -8.67
C GLY A 347 -11.31 16.19 -7.66
N ALA A 348 -10.89 16.23 -6.43
CA ALA A 348 -11.59 16.61 -5.25
C ALA A 348 -12.04 15.44 -4.35
N SER A 349 -11.58 15.50 -3.13
CA SER A 349 -12.19 14.97 -1.92
C SER A 349 -13.66 15.43 -1.81
N GLY A 350 -14.51 14.96 -2.69
CA GLY A 350 -15.94 15.18 -2.70
C GLY A 350 -16.65 13.88 -2.37
N SER A 351 -17.39 13.85 -1.27
CA SER A 351 -18.40 12.85 -1.00
C SER A 351 -19.33 12.77 -2.21
N PHE A 352 -19.28 11.67 -2.96
CA PHE A 352 -20.21 11.41 -4.03
C PHE A 352 -21.64 11.27 -3.46
N PRO A 353 -22.64 11.96 -4.01
CA PRO A 353 -24.02 11.71 -3.64
C PRO A 353 -24.38 10.28 -4.01
N ALA A 354 -25.06 9.59 -3.12
CA ALA A 354 -25.58 8.24 -3.32
C ALA A 354 -26.32 8.15 -4.66
N ARG A 355 -25.69 7.57 -5.68
CA ARG A 355 -26.32 7.31 -6.97
C ARG A 355 -27.12 6.04 -6.93
N LYS A 356 -28.35 6.15 -7.38
CA LYS A 356 -29.30 5.06 -7.61
C LYS A 356 -28.64 3.92 -8.36
N ARG A 357 -28.88 2.68 -7.87
CA ARG A 357 -28.50 1.39 -8.41
C ARG A 357 -28.48 1.36 -9.94
N SER A 358 -27.30 1.23 -10.55
CA SER A 358 -27.15 0.71 -11.89
C SER A 358 -26.42 -0.64 -11.78
N ARG A 359 -27.07 -1.64 -12.35
CA ARG A 359 -26.63 -3.04 -12.35
C ARG A 359 -25.43 -3.21 -13.26
N THR A 360 -24.47 -4.01 -12.79
CA THR A 360 -23.49 -4.81 -13.57
C THR A 360 -22.33 -4.03 -14.20
N ILE A 361 -21.19 -4.08 -13.57
CA ILE A 361 -19.92 -3.49 -14.05
C ILE A 361 -19.14 -4.46 -14.97
N TYR A 362 -19.55 -5.72 -15.11
CA TYR A 362 -18.91 -6.71 -15.99
C TYR A 362 -19.97 -7.39 -16.90
N PRO A 363 -19.63 -7.70 -18.17
CA PRO A 363 -20.57 -8.37 -19.04
C PRO A 363 -20.89 -9.78 -18.52
N ALA A 364 -22.17 -10.05 -18.36
CA ALA A 364 -22.69 -11.37 -18.04
C ALA A 364 -22.21 -12.37 -19.10
N ALA A 365 -21.65 -13.50 -18.67
CA ALA A 365 -21.35 -14.61 -19.56
C ALA A 365 -22.66 -15.07 -20.22
N SER A 366 -22.71 -14.98 -21.55
CA SER A 366 -23.84 -15.49 -22.33
C SER A 366 -24.02 -16.99 -22.06
N ARG A 367 -25.14 -17.37 -21.47
CA ARG A 367 -25.62 -18.76 -21.52
C ARG A 367 -25.77 -19.14 -22.98
N ARG A 368 -24.97 -20.06 -23.46
CA ARG A 368 -25.36 -20.91 -24.61
C ARG A 368 -26.11 -22.09 -24.06
N GLU A 369 -27.40 -22.09 -24.34
CA GLU A 369 -28.23 -23.32 -24.30
C GLU A 369 -27.71 -24.32 -25.35
N ARG A 370 -27.38 -25.53 -24.90
CA ARG A 370 -27.78 -26.82 -25.53
C ARG A 370 -27.56 -27.92 -24.51
#